data_31d2e47619f934504d9373ca9e92cbde
#
_entry.id   31d2e47619f934504d9373ca9e92cbde
#
_cell.length_a   1.000
_cell.length_b   1.000
_cell.length_c   1.000
_cell.angle_alpha   90.00
_cell.angle_beta   90.00
_cell.angle_gamma   90.00
#
_symmetry.space_group_name_H-M   'P 1'
#
loop_
_entity.id
_entity.type
_entity.pdbx_description
1 polymer ?
#
loop_
_entity_poly.entity_id
_entity_poly.type
_entity_poly.pdbx_seq_one_letter_code
_entity_poly.pdbx_strand_id
1 'polypeptide(L)'
;SIQEIYNRIMMKVKKSKQSVMLRSQNQFSGIGLSWAIAGGEVKGLKYYHSVSVAGVYDTIRILDDVESGKLKNIDYLECMICPDGCVGGPLTAENRFIAKSNVQRLARIFGDKEQVDQYLVKRLYREKFFSFERAVKPKPFPPLDTNRDEAIRKMELKEATIRRLPGIDCGVCGSPDCRTLAEDIARGDAKIGDCIFIDGKGKRKE
;
A
#
# COMPACT_ATOMS: atom_id res chain seq x y z
N SER A 1 21.74 4.96 -6.47
CA SER A 1 20.43 5.24 -5.81
C SER A 1 19.50 5.98 -6.78
N ILE A 2 18.20 5.93 -6.54
CA ILE A 2 17.22 6.71 -7.34
C ILE A 2 17.51 8.20 -7.27
N GLN A 3 17.92 8.69 -6.11
CA GLN A 3 18.33 10.08 -5.93
C GLN A 3 19.51 10.45 -6.84
N GLU A 4 20.47 9.57 -7.02
CA GLU A 4 21.62 9.79 -7.89
C GLU A 4 21.20 9.87 -9.36
N ILE A 5 20.32 8.96 -9.79
CA ILE A 5 19.76 8.97 -11.15
C ILE A 5 18.95 10.24 -11.39
N TYR A 6 18.10 10.63 -10.44
CA TYR A 6 17.34 11.87 -10.49
C TYR A 6 18.27 13.08 -10.64
N ASN A 7 19.31 13.20 -9.84
CA ASN A 7 20.27 14.29 -9.91
C ASN A 7 20.99 14.33 -11.27
N ARG A 8 21.36 13.19 -11.83
CA ARG A 8 21.97 13.09 -13.17
C ARG A 8 21.01 13.54 -14.27
N ILE A 9 19.74 13.15 -14.19
CA ILE A 9 18.69 13.57 -15.13
C ILE A 9 18.51 15.09 -15.03
N MET A 10 18.36 15.62 -13.81
CA MET A 10 18.16 17.07 -13.59
C MET A 10 19.34 17.91 -14.10
N MET A 11 20.58 17.42 -13.91
CA MET A 11 21.75 18.09 -14.48
C MET A 11 21.72 18.12 -16.02
N LYS A 12 21.29 17.03 -16.65
CA LYS A 12 21.14 16.97 -18.13
C LYS A 12 20.03 17.90 -18.61
N VAL A 13 18.88 17.90 -17.94
CA VAL A 13 17.74 18.79 -18.27
C VAL A 13 18.14 20.26 -18.15
N LYS A 14 18.84 20.65 -17.08
CA LYS A 14 19.34 22.04 -16.91
C LYS A 14 20.34 22.46 -17.98
N LYS A 15 21.14 21.52 -18.49
CA LYS A 15 22.11 21.79 -19.58
C LYS A 15 21.45 21.80 -20.94
N SER A 16 20.28 21.23 -21.10
CA SER A 16 19.54 21.22 -22.36
C SER A 16 18.89 22.59 -22.56
N LYS A 17 19.30 23.32 -23.60
CA LYS A 17 18.66 24.58 -24.02
C LYS A 17 17.35 24.33 -24.79
N GLN A 18 17.00 23.10 -25.08
CA GLN A 18 15.73 22.76 -25.71
C GLN A 18 14.63 22.80 -24.66
N SER A 19 13.67 23.72 -24.84
CA SER A 19 12.37 23.53 -24.19
C SER A 19 11.84 22.18 -24.65
N VAL A 20 11.76 21.22 -23.73
CA VAL A 20 11.03 20.00 -23.97
C VAL A 20 9.57 20.40 -24.09
N MET A 21 9.17 20.80 -25.28
CA MET A 21 7.77 20.72 -25.64
C MET A 21 7.42 19.25 -25.44
N LEU A 22 6.61 18.96 -24.44
CA LEU A 22 5.91 17.71 -24.30
C LEU A 22 4.97 17.60 -25.53
N ARG A 23 5.56 17.37 -26.70
CA ARG A 23 4.81 17.02 -27.87
C ARG A 23 4.17 15.67 -27.60
N SER A 24 2.93 15.70 -27.61
CA SER A 24 1.82 14.75 -27.55
C SER A 24 2.00 13.38 -28.24
N GLN A 25 3.15 12.76 -28.16
CA GLN A 25 3.27 11.30 -28.40
C GLN A 25 2.92 10.48 -27.17
N ASN A 26 2.75 11.14 -26.02
CA ASN A 26 2.38 10.49 -24.79
C ASN A 26 0.86 10.39 -24.73
N GLN A 27 0.37 9.20 -24.88
CA GLN A 27 -1.06 8.82 -24.75
C GLN A 27 -1.49 8.85 -23.27
N PHE A 28 -1.20 9.95 -22.55
CA PHE A 28 -1.59 10.13 -21.16
C PHE A 28 -2.85 10.98 -21.08
N SER A 29 -3.81 10.53 -20.28
CA SER A 29 -4.92 11.38 -19.85
C SER A 29 -4.64 11.95 -18.46
N GLY A 30 -5.29 13.06 -18.11
CA GLY A 30 -5.23 13.61 -16.76
C GLY A 30 -5.76 12.64 -15.71
N ILE A 31 -6.74 11.80 -16.08
CA ILE A 31 -7.24 10.70 -15.24
C ILE A 31 -6.11 9.72 -14.93
N GLY A 32 -5.39 9.24 -15.95
CA GLY A 32 -4.28 8.31 -15.75
C GLY A 32 -3.14 8.89 -14.90
N LEU A 33 -2.81 10.17 -15.10
CA LEU A 33 -1.82 10.87 -14.26
C LEU A 33 -2.28 10.98 -12.80
N SER A 34 -3.58 11.13 -12.56
CA SER A 34 -4.14 11.22 -11.21
C SER A 34 -3.98 9.93 -10.40
N TRP A 35 -3.77 8.77 -11.03
CA TRP A 35 -3.56 7.50 -10.32
C TRP A 35 -2.29 7.48 -9.46
N ALA A 36 -1.38 8.42 -9.67
CA ALA A 36 -0.20 8.59 -8.81
C ALA A 36 -0.53 9.15 -7.41
N ILE A 37 -1.72 9.66 -7.20
CA ILE A 37 -2.17 10.26 -5.94
C ILE A 37 -3.40 9.53 -5.40
N ALA A 38 -3.51 9.44 -4.07
CA ALA A 38 -4.66 8.83 -3.42
C ALA A 38 -5.98 9.49 -3.84
N GLY A 39 -6.97 8.69 -4.15
CA GLY A 39 -8.27 9.10 -4.69
C GLY A 39 -8.29 9.26 -6.22
N GLY A 40 -7.18 9.07 -6.91
CA GLY A 40 -7.08 9.25 -8.34
C GLY A 40 -7.76 8.13 -9.15
N GLU A 41 -7.63 6.88 -8.71
CA GLU A 41 -8.32 5.74 -9.31
C GLU A 41 -9.83 5.82 -9.10
N VAL A 42 -10.25 6.03 -7.86
CA VAL A 42 -11.66 6.21 -7.49
C VAL A 42 -12.32 7.28 -8.37
N LYS A 43 -11.66 8.43 -8.53
CA LYS A 43 -12.15 9.51 -9.38
C LYS A 43 -12.27 9.09 -10.85
N GLY A 44 -11.31 8.30 -11.34
CA GLY A 44 -11.28 7.83 -12.73
C GLY A 44 -12.35 6.78 -13.03
N LEU A 45 -12.59 5.86 -12.09
CA LEU A 45 -13.52 4.74 -12.27
C LEU A 45 -14.99 5.14 -12.14
N LYS A 46 -15.30 6.28 -11.51
CA LYS A 46 -16.66 6.82 -11.34
C LYS A 46 -17.64 5.87 -10.63
N TYR A 47 -17.15 4.98 -9.78
CA TYR A 47 -18.02 4.17 -8.92
C TYR A 47 -18.65 5.02 -7.83
N TYR A 48 -19.94 4.82 -7.56
CA TYR A 48 -20.69 5.63 -6.61
C TYR A 48 -20.32 5.34 -5.15
N HIS A 49 -20.07 4.06 -4.84
CA HIS A 49 -19.70 3.61 -3.50
C HIS A 49 -18.24 3.16 -3.49
N SER A 50 -17.35 4.12 -3.42
CA SER A 50 -15.92 3.85 -3.42
C SER A 50 -15.23 4.57 -2.26
N VAL A 51 -14.18 3.92 -1.76
CA VAL A 51 -13.35 4.44 -0.67
C VAL A 51 -11.90 4.45 -1.14
N SER A 52 -11.18 5.54 -0.83
CA SER A 52 -9.74 5.62 -1.04
C SER A 52 -9.06 5.86 0.29
N VAL A 53 -8.07 5.04 0.59
CA VAL A 53 -7.22 5.17 1.78
C VAL A 53 -5.75 5.19 1.40
N ALA A 54 -4.96 5.94 2.17
CA ALA A 54 -3.52 6.04 1.95
C ALA A 54 -2.78 6.09 3.29
N GLY A 55 -1.67 5.35 3.36
CA GLY A 55 -0.89 5.15 4.56
C GLY A 55 -1.07 3.75 5.14
N VAL A 56 -0.02 3.25 5.77
CA VAL A 56 0.05 1.86 6.26
C VAL A 56 -1.07 1.55 7.25
N TYR A 57 -1.24 2.39 8.27
CA TYR A 57 -2.20 2.15 9.35
C TYR A 57 -3.64 2.19 8.87
N ASP A 58 -3.99 3.18 8.05
CA ASP A 58 -5.36 3.31 7.54
C ASP A 58 -5.68 2.19 6.55
N THR A 59 -4.69 1.77 5.74
CA THR A 59 -4.86 0.62 4.84
C THR A 59 -5.09 -0.68 5.61
N ILE A 60 -4.33 -0.94 6.67
CA ILE A 60 -4.55 -2.13 7.51
C ILE A 60 -5.94 -2.08 8.14
N ARG A 61 -6.33 -0.95 8.75
CA ARG A 61 -7.64 -0.81 9.39
C ARG A 61 -8.81 -1.03 8.44
N ILE A 62 -8.73 -0.48 7.23
CA ILE A 62 -9.83 -0.66 6.27
C ILE A 62 -9.92 -2.10 5.78
N LEU A 63 -8.78 -2.80 5.63
CA LEU A 63 -8.76 -4.22 5.27
C LEU A 63 -9.32 -5.09 6.40
N ASP A 64 -9.02 -4.79 7.67
CA ASP A 64 -9.64 -5.44 8.83
C ASP A 64 -11.18 -5.24 8.83
N ASP A 65 -11.64 -4.05 8.44
CA ASP A 65 -13.07 -3.76 8.34
C ASP A 65 -13.74 -4.50 7.17
N VAL A 66 -13.02 -4.72 6.05
CA VAL A 66 -13.46 -5.60 4.95
C VAL A 66 -13.58 -7.03 5.46
N GLU A 67 -12.54 -7.57 6.11
CA GLU A 67 -12.50 -8.93 6.62
C GLU A 67 -13.61 -9.19 7.66
N SER A 68 -13.84 -8.23 8.56
CA SER A 68 -14.90 -8.31 9.57
C SER A 68 -16.32 -8.05 9.03
N GLY A 69 -16.47 -7.79 7.71
CA GLY A 69 -17.75 -7.56 7.06
C GLY A 69 -18.44 -6.24 7.46
N LYS A 70 -17.69 -5.29 8.00
CA LYS A 70 -18.23 -3.96 8.38
C LYS A 70 -18.47 -3.06 7.17
N LEU A 71 -17.65 -3.21 6.13
CA LEU A 71 -17.81 -2.45 4.88
C LEU A 71 -18.83 -3.14 3.98
N LYS A 72 -20.06 -2.73 4.12
CA LYS A 72 -21.16 -3.17 3.26
C LYS A 72 -21.41 -2.12 2.17
N ASN A 73 -21.74 -2.57 0.96
CA ASN A 73 -22.09 -1.70 -0.17
C ASN A 73 -20.93 -0.82 -0.68
N ILE A 74 -19.69 -1.27 -0.56
CA ILE A 74 -18.54 -0.65 -1.20
C ILE A 74 -18.25 -1.42 -2.49
N ASP A 75 -18.30 -0.74 -3.63
CA ASP A 75 -18.05 -1.32 -4.95
C ASP A 75 -16.57 -1.37 -5.28
N TYR A 76 -15.82 -0.37 -4.79
CA TYR A 76 -14.39 -0.23 -5.07
C TYR A 76 -13.62 0.34 -3.89
N LEU A 77 -12.49 -0.29 -3.58
CA LEU A 77 -11.59 0.15 -2.52
C LEU A 77 -10.18 0.39 -3.12
N GLU A 78 -9.76 1.65 -3.13
CA GLU A 78 -8.41 2.06 -3.49
C GLU A 78 -7.55 2.07 -2.23
N CYS A 79 -6.54 1.19 -2.16
CA CYS A 79 -5.61 1.09 -1.05
C CYS A 79 -4.21 1.46 -1.48
N MET A 80 -3.65 2.53 -0.90
CA MET A 80 -2.28 2.94 -1.13
C MET A 80 -1.48 2.92 0.17
N ILE A 81 -0.41 2.14 0.21
CA ILE A 81 0.44 2.03 1.41
C ILE A 81 1.21 3.33 1.68
N CYS A 82 1.65 4.02 0.62
CA CYS A 82 2.38 5.27 0.79
C CYS A 82 1.42 6.44 1.08
N PRO A 83 1.77 7.35 2.02
CA PRO A 83 0.97 8.54 2.30
C PRO A 83 0.75 9.39 1.04
N ASP A 84 -0.47 9.85 0.79
CA ASP A 84 -0.88 10.59 -0.40
C ASP A 84 -0.75 9.85 -1.74
N GLY A 85 -0.47 8.54 -1.72
CA GLY A 85 -0.26 7.71 -2.91
C GLY A 85 1.21 7.57 -3.30
N CYS A 86 1.49 7.24 -4.55
CA CYS A 86 2.86 7.01 -5.05
C CYS A 86 3.79 8.21 -4.84
N VAL A 87 3.26 9.42 -4.85
CA VAL A 87 4.02 10.65 -4.61
C VAL A 87 4.60 10.76 -3.20
N GLY A 88 4.07 10.02 -2.24
CA GLY A 88 4.58 9.92 -0.88
C GLY A 88 5.47 8.69 -0.62
N GLY A 89 5.87 8.00 -1.69
CA GLY A 89 6.70 6.80 -1.60
C GLY A 89 8.13 7.07 -1.09
N PRO A 90 8.81 6.06 -0.54
CA PRO A 90 10.09 6.24 0.16
C PRO A 90 11.24 6.67 -0.75
N LEU A 91 11.10 6.56 -2.06
CA LEU A 91 12.14 6.88 -3.03
C LEU A 91 11.80 8.13 -3.87
N THR A 92 10.77 8.87 -3.48
CA THR A 92 10.42 10.13 -4.13
C THR A 92 11.39 11.23 -3.71
N ALA A 93 11.76 12.10 -4.65
CA ALA A 93 12.74 13.16 -4.43
C ALA A 93 12.12 14.48 -3.97
N GLU A 94 10.82 14.67 -4.24
CA GLU A 94 10.10 15.89 -3.93
C GLU A 94 9.23 15.72 -2.68
N ASN A 95 8.98 16.80 -1.99
CA ASN A 95 7.98 16.84 -0.91
C ASN A 95 6.62 16.39 -1.43
N ARG A 96 6.00 15.42 -0.77
CA ARG A 96 4.75 14.77 -1.21
C ARG A 96 3.60 15.76 -1.46
N PHE A 97 3.50 16.83 -0.67
CA PHE A 97 2.43 17.83 -0.84
C PHE A 97 2.64 18.65 -2.09
N ILE A 98 3.89 19.01 -2.40
CA ILE A 98 4.27 19.71 -3.64
C ILE A 98 4.08 18.78 -4.83
N ALA A 99 4.55 17.52 -4.73
CA ALA A 99 4.39 16.52 -5.78
C ALA A 99 2.90 16.25 -6.08
N LYS A 100 2.05 16.11 -5.07
CA LYS A 100 0.59 15.99 -5.23
C LYS A 100 -0.01 17.19 -5.97
N SER A 101 0.35 18.40 -5.56
CA SER A 101 -0.10 19.62 -6.24
C SER A 101 0.35 19.66 -7.71
N ASN A 102 1.59 19.27 -7.99
CA ASN A 102 2.12 19.20 -9.35
C ASN A 102 1.38 18.16 -10.20
N VAL A 103 1.11 16.97 -9.68
CA VAL A 103 0.31 15.94 -10.37
C VAL A 103 -1.10 16.46 -10.67
N GLN A 104 -1.75 17.09 -9.70
CA GLN A 104 -3.09 17.68 -9.90
C GLN A 104 -3.08 18.77 -11.00
N ARG A 105 -2.05 19.61 -11.02
CA ARG A 105 -1.87 20.63 -12.07
C ARG A 105 -1.67 19.98 -13.44
N LEU A 106 -0.80 18.99 -13.55
CA LEU A 106 -0.58 18.25 -14.79
C LEU A 106 -1.85 17.55 -15.26
N ALA A 107 -2.58 16.88 -14.36
CA ALA A 107 -3.85 16.24 -14.69
C ALA A 107 -4.86 17.21 -15.31
N ARG A 108 -4.93 18.46 -14.82
CA ARG A 108 -5.79 19.51 -15.41
C ARG A 108 -5.31 19.92 -16.79
N ILE A 109 -3.99 20.04 -17.00
CA ILE A 109 -3.40 20.44 -18.30
C ILE A 109 -3.68 19.36 -19.36
N PHE A 110 -3.54 18.09 -19.01
CA PHE A 110 -3.77 16.98 -19.93
C PHE A 110 -5.26 16.68 -20.16
N GLY A 111 -6.12 17.09 -19.21
CA GLY A 111 -7.57 16.93 -19.30
C GLY A 111 -8.03 15.47 -19.27
N ASP A 112 -9.32 15.28 -19.36
CA ASP A 112 -9.96 13.97 -19.21
C ASP A 112 -10.20 13.23 -20.55
N LYS A 113 -9.65 13.74 -21.66
CA LYS A 113 -9.78 13.06 -22.94
C LYS A 113 -9.06 11.73 -22.92
N GLU A 114 -9.78 10.68 -23.27
CA GLU A 114 -9.20 9.37 -23.51
C GLU A 114 -8.27 9.44 -24.72
N GLN A 115 -7.00 9.13 -24.49
CA GLN A 115 -5.95 9.13 -25.50
C GLN A 115 -5.68 7.72 -26.04
N VAL A 116 -6.42 6.72 -25.53
CA VAL A 116 -6.19 5.31 -25.86
C VAL A 116 -7.09 4.88 -27.00
N ASP A 117 -6.55 4.08 -27.93
CA ASP A 117 -7.33 3.47 -29.01
C ASP A 117 -8.39 2.52 -28.42
N GLN A 118 -9.64 2.95 -28.48
CA GLN A 118 -10.80 2.21 -27.99
C GLN A 118 -10.97 0.85 -28.67
N TYR A 119 -10.60 0.74 -29.94
CA TYR A 119 -10.66 -0.54 -30.68
C TYR A 119 -9.61 -1.53 -30.13
N LEU A 120 -8.41 -1.06 -29.87
CA LEU A 120 -7.36 -1.87 -29.26
C LEU A 120 -7.77 -2.37 -27.88
N VAL A 121 -8.30 -1.48 -27.03
CA VAL A 121 -8.74 -1.86 -25.67
C VAL A 121 -9.86 -2.89 -25.72
N LYS A 122 -10.88 -2.70 -26.58
CA LYS A 122 -11.97 -3.66 -26.75
C LYS A 122 -11.48 -5.02 -27.28
N ARG A 123 -10.49 -5.03 -28.14
CA ARG A 123 -9.85 -6.27 -28.63
C ARG A 123 -9.15 -7.00 -27.50
N LEU A 124 -8.26 -6.31 -26.76
CA LEU A 124 -7.51 -6.86 -25.64
C LEU A 124 -8.45 -7.39 -24.54
N TYR A 125 -9.55 -6.68 -24.28
CA TYR A 125 -10.54 -7.14 -23.31
C TYR A 125 -11.21 -8.46 -23.76
N ARG A 126 -11.60 -8.57 -25.05
CA ARG A 126 -12.16 -9.80 -25.60
C ARG A 126 -11.17 -10.96 -25.60
N GLU A 127 -9.90 -10.68 -25.84
CA GLU A 127 -8.80 -11.64 -25.77
C GLU A 127 -8.41 -12.01 -24.33
N LYS A 128 -9.12 -11.49 -23.32
CA LYS A 128 -8.86 -11.69 -21.88
C LYS A 128 -7.46 -11.27 -21.44
N PHE A 129 -6.82 -10.34 -22.15
CA PHE A 129 -5.48 -9.84 -21.84
C PHE A 129 -5.38 -9.25 -20.42
N PHE A 130 -6.46 -8.62 -19.93
CA PHE A 130 -6.53 -8.04 -18.58
C PHE A 130 -7.06 -9.03 -17.52
N SER A 131 -7.21 -10.30 -17.86
CA SER A 131 -7.73 -11.31 -16.95
C SER A 131 -6.63 -12.27 -16.51
N PHE A 132 -6.67 -12.71 -15.26
CA PHE A 132 -5.79 -13.76 -14.80
C PHE A 132 -6.18 -15.10 -15.46
N GLU A 133 -5.20 -15.87 -15.93
CA GLU A 133 -5.43 -17.22 -16.47
C GLU A 133 -5.95 -18.18 -15.38
N ARG A 134 -5.58 -17.93 -14.13
CA ARG A 134 -6.01 -18.73 -12.99
C ARG A 134 -6.73 -17.84 -11.98
N ALA A 135 -7.80 -18.36 -11.39
CA ALA A 135 -8.48 -17.68 -10.30
C ALA A 135 -7.50 -17.44 -9.14
N VAL A 136 -7.45 -16.22 -8.65
CA VAL A 136 -6.73 -15.88 -7.41
C VAL A 136 -7.50 -16.48 -6.26
N LYS A 137 -6.99 -17.57 -5.67
CA LYS A 137 -7.60 -18.19 -4.50
C LYS A 137 -7.21 -17.41 -3.25
N PRO A 138 -8.15 -17.24 -2.30
CA PRO A 138 -7.81 -16.67 -1.01
C PRO A 138 -6.70 -17.51 -0.37
N LYS A 139 -5.69 -16.85 0.18
CA LYS A 139 -4.67 -17.53 0.97
C LYS A 139 -5.28 -17.80 2.34
N PRO A 140 -5.49 -19.08 2.73
CA PRO A 140 -6.09 -19.37 4.02
C PRO A 140 -5.17 -18.84 5.12
N PHE A 141 -5.74 -18.15 6.09
CA PHE A 141 -5.04 -17.81 7.32
C PHE A 141 -4.83 -19.11 8.11
N PRO A 142 -3.60 -19.55 8.35
CA PRO A 142 -3.41 -20.77 9.13
C PRO A 142 -3.95 -20.53 10.55
N PRO A 143 -4.81 -21.40 11.09
CA PRO A 143 -5.27 -21.28 12.47
C PRO A 143 -4.05 -21.32 13.41
N LEU A 144 -4.18 -20.81 14.62
CA LEU A 144 -3.12 -20.87 15.64
C LEU A 144 -2.73 -22.30 15.96
N ASP A 145 -3.71 -23.22 15.90
CA ASP A 145 -3.50 -24.66 15.96
C ASP A 145 -4.65 -25.38 15.27
N THR A 146 -4.44 -26.62 14.83
CA THR A 146 -5.48 -27.51 14.29
C THR A 146 -6.39 -28.06 15.39
N ASN A 147 -5.86 -28.22 16.61
CA ASN A 147 -6.62 -28.60 17.80
C ASN A 147 -7.24 -27.32 18.41
N ARG A 148 -8.56 -27.34 18.63
CA ARG A 148 -9.30 -26.17 19.14
C ARG A 148 -8.84 -25.74 20.53
N ASP A 149 -8.61 -26.67 21.44
CA ASP A 149 -8.21 -26.35 22.81
C ASP A 149 -6.79 -25.75 22.84
N GLU A 150 -5.90 -26.28 22.02
CA GLU A 150 -4.56 -25.74 21.86
C GLU A 150 -4.59 -24.37 21.18
N ALA A 151 -5.45 -24.15 20.19
CA ALA A 151 -5.65 -22.85 19.56
C ALA A 151 -6.12 -21.79 20.58
N ILE A 152 -7.01 -22.17 21.51
CA ILE A 152 -7.47 -21.29 22.61
C ILE A 152 -6.30 -20.93 23.53
N ARG A 153 -5.51 -21.91 23.96
CA ARG A 153 -4.32 -21.66 24.80
C ARG A 153 -3.32 -20.74 24.12
N LYS A 154 -3.06 -20.96 22.83
CA LYS A 154 -2.19 -20.09 22.04
C LYS A 154 -2.75 -18.68 21.92
N MET A 155 -4.07 -18.54 21.81
CA MET A 155 -4.71 -17.22 21.79
C MET A 155 -4.56 -16.49 23.14
N GLU A 156 -4.76 -17.18 24.26
CA GLU A 156 -4.54 -16.64 25.59
C GLU A 156 -3.07 -16.22 25.81
N LEU A 157 -2.13 -17.04 25.34
CA LEU A 157 -0.70 -16.73 25.37
C LEU A 157 -0.37 -15.51 24.53
N LYS A 158 -0.93 -15.40 23.32
CA LYS A 158 -0.79 -14.24 22.45
C LYS A 158 -1.27 -12.97 23.16
N GLU A 159 -2.48 -12.98 23.74
CA GLU A 159 -3.04 -11.84 24.44
C GLU A 159 -2.21 -11.46 25.70
N ALA A 160 -1.74 -12.44 26.45
CA ALA A 160 -0.84 -12.21 27.57
C ALA A 160 0.50 -11.60 27.14
N THR A 161 1.02 -12.02 25.99
CA THR A 161 2.27 -11.51 25.42
C THR A 161 2.11 -10.09 24.90
N ILE A 162 1.01 -9.76 24.23
CA ILE A 162 0.71 -8.38 23.78
C ILE A 162 0.76 -7.40 24.95
N ARG A 163 0.16 -7.76 26.11
CA ARG A 163 0.18 -6.90 27.32
C ARG A 163 1.58 -6.66 27.87
N ARG A 164 2.55 -7.55 27.59
CA ARG A 164 3.95 -7.43 28.04
C ARG A 164 4.80 -6.65 27.07
N LEU A 165 4.50 -6.71 25.78
CA LEU A 165 5.24 -5.99 24.75
C LEU A 165 5.03 -4.47 24.87
N PRO A 166 5.97 -3.65 24.37
CA PRO A 166 5.91 -2.18 24.51
C PRO A 166 4.80 -1.52 23.68
N GLY A 167 4.30 -2.19 22.62
CA GLY A 167 3.29 -1.62 21.73
C GLY A 167 3.80 -0.49 20.82
N ILE A 168 5.10 -0.45 20.57
CA ILE A 168 5.76 0.62 19.76
C ILE A 168 5.70 0.29 18.25
N ASP A 169 5.48 -0.98 17.91
CA ASP A 169 5.40 -1.49 16.54
C ASP A 169 6.61 -1.10 15.66
N CYS A 170 7.81 -1.12 16.26
CA CYS A 170 9.05 -0.60 15.65
C CYS A 170 9.66 -1.53 14.57
N GLY A 171 9.23 -2.79 14.47
CA GLY A 171 9.74 -3.77 13.50
C GLY A 171 11.17 -4.26 13.69
N VAL A 172 11.90 -3.80 14.72
CA VAL A 172 13.33 -4.13 14.91
C VAL A 172 13.57 -5.61 15.22
N CYS A 173 12.59 -6.28 15.83
CA CYS A 173 12.62 -7.72 16.10
C CYS A 173 12.41 -8.60 14.85
N GLY A 174 12.12 -8.00 13.70
CA GLY A 174 11.82 -8.70 12.45
C GLY A 174 10.32 -8.92 12.19
N SER A 175 9.47 -8.83 13.21
CA SER A 175 8.02 -8.85 13.04
C SER A 175 7.51 -7.43 12.73
N PRO A 176 6.50 -7.26 11.85
CA PRO A 176 6.05 -5.94 11.42
C PRO A 176 5.44 -5.09 12.54
N ASP A 177 4.86 -5.73 13.54
CA ASP A 177 4.27 -5.09 14.72
C ASP A 177 4.37 -5.99 15.96
N CYS A 178 4.05 -5.45 17.12
CA CYS A 178 4.09 -6.19 18.39
C CYS A 178 3.02 -7.28 18.46
N ARG A 179 1.91 -7.16 17.77
CA ARG A 179 0.85 -8.17 17.72
C ARG A 179 1.30 -9.40 16.94
N THR A 180 1.99 -9.19 15.81
CA THR A 180 2.58 -10.26 15.01
C THR A 180 3.67 -10.99 15.80
N LEU A 181 4.58 -10.25 16.48
CA LEU A 181 5.56 -10.88 17.35
C LEU A 181 4.90 -11.74 18.43
N ALA A 182 3.81 -11.27 19.04
CA ALA A 182 3.09 -12.05 20.06
C ALA A 182 2.47 -13.33 19.48
N GLU A 183 2.01 -13.29 18.23
CA GLU A 183 1.51 -14.45 17.52
C GLU A 183 2.60 -15.45 17.19
N ASP A 184 3.75 -14.98 16.68
CA ASP A 184 4.91 -15.82 16.40
C ASP A 184 5.41 -16.50 17.67
N ILE A 185 5.39 -15.81 18.83
CA ILE A 185 5.71 -16.38 20.13
C ILE A 185 4.68 -17.46 20.51
N ALA A 186 3.39 -17.22 20.31
CA ALA A 186 2.34 -18.18 20.62
C ALA A 186 2.40 -19.43 19.73
N ARG A 187 2.91 -19.28 18.50
CA ARG A 187 3.17 -20.39 17.56
C ARG A 187 4.45 -21.16 17.91
N GLY A 188 5.38 -20.54 18.64
CA GLY A 188 6.70 -21.09 18.96
C GLY A 188 7.78 -20.69 17.95
N ASP A 189 7.47 -19.78 17.02
CA ASP A 189 8.38 -19.30 15.96
C ASP A 189 9.30 -18.17 16.43
N ALA A 190 8.98 -17.50 17.55
CA ALA A 190 9.75 -16.43 18.15
C ALA A 190 9.80 -16.53 19.68
N LYS A 191 10.63 -15.70 20.31
CA LYS A 191 10.78 -15.59 21.76
C LYS A 191 10.56 -14.16 22.22
N ILE A 192 10.11 -13.98 23.46
CA ILE A 192 9.89 -12.65 24.03
C ILE A 192 11.16 -11.79 24.09
N GLY A 193 12.31 -12.44 24.23
CA GLY A 193 13.63 -11.79 24.22
C GLY A 193 14.07 -11.27 22.85
N ASP A 194 13.36 -11.59 21.77
CA ASP A 194 13.64 -11.04 20.45
C ASP A 194 13.24 -9.55 20.38
N CYS A 195 12.35 -9.10 21.28
CA CYS A 195 12.05 -7.69 21.45
C CYS A 195 13.19 -6.96 22.15
N ILE A 196 13.80 -5.98 21.48
CA ILE A 196 14.95 -5.21 22.02
C ILE A 196 14.62 -4.44 23.31
N PHE A 197 13.34 -4.12 23.52
CA PHE A 197 12.85 -3.38 24.70
C PHE A 197 12.51 -4.28 25.89
N ILE A 198 12.69 -5.59 25.75
CA ILE A 198 12.42 -6.57 26.80
C ILE A 198 13.71 -7.32 27.11
N ASP A 199 13.99 -7.52 28.38
CA ASP A 199 15.12 -8.35 28.81
C ASP A 199 14.83 -9.84 28.64
N GLY A 200 15.85 -10.70 28.73
CA GLY A 200 15.70 -12.15 28.65
C GLY A 200 14.79 -12.77 29.75
N LYS A 201 14.41 -11.98 30.77
CA LYS A 201 13.48 -12.34 31.84
C LYS A 201 12.06 -11.82 31.58
N GLY A 202 11.85 -11.14 30.45
CA GLY A 202 10.55 -10.62 30.06
C GLY A 202 10.11 -9.34 30.78
N LYS A 203 11.07 -8.56 31.34
CA LYS A 203 10.84 -7.24 31.91
C LYS A 203 11.23 -6.17 30.89
N ARG A 204 10.52 -5.05 30.88
CA ARG A 204 10.89 -3.88 30.06
C ARG A 204 12.27 -3.37 30.52
N LYS A 205 13.15 -3.14 29.55
CA LYS A 205 14.40 -2.43 29.79
C LYS A 205 14.07 -0.95 30.03
N GLU A 206 14.59 -0.39 31.11
CA GLU A 206 14.53 1.05 31.42
C GLU A 206 15.38 1.85 30.44
#